data_aa24169495315302177dcbc8a1e1a667
#
_entry.id   aa24169495315302177dcbc8a1e1a667
#
_cell.length_a   1.000
_cell.length_b   1.000
_cell.length_c   1.000
_cell.angle_alpha   90.00
_cell.angle_beta   90.00
_cell.angle_gamma   90.00
#
_symmetry.space_group_name_H-M   'P 1'
#
loop_
_entity.id
_entity.type
_entity.pdbx_description
1 polymer ?
#
loop_
_entity_poly.entity_id
_entity_poly.type
_entity_poly.pdbx_seq_one_letter_code
_entity_poly.pdbx_strand_id
1 'polypeptide(L)'
;YPLIGYFADYYDRGEKRKLMGLLLRVTGGIALVGIVCAVLLELFGAPLLELFFANNIGQYAYLLVPMIVSAMITAYVWFLNDLLIAVRDFRGNLIGSIVPLVVALACMVPFVQWWGMNGVSFTAIASYLAAAVSMGASFLACLKKSGAVRNADSVDGSAL
;
A
#
# COMPACT_ATOMS: atom_id res chain seq x y z
N TYR A 1 -4.25 16.72 -6.91
CA TYR A 1 -4.80 15.49 -6.29
C TYR A 1 -6.31 15.28 -6.55
N PRO A 2 -6.76 15.13 -7.82
CA PRO A 2 -8.18 14.99 -8.12
C PRO A 2 -8.79 13.67 -7.60
N LEU A 3 -8.00 12.58 -7.53
CA LEU A 3 -8.45 11.26 -7.07
C LEU A 3 -8.98 11.27 -5.63
N ILE A 4 -8.31 11.96 -4.71
CA ILE A 4 -8.71 12.07 -3.29
C ILE A 4 -10.08 12.76 -3.17
N GLY A 5 -10.34 13.79 -3.98
CA GLY A 5 -11.62 14.47 -4.03
C GLY A 5 -12.78 13.55 -4.45
N TYR A 6 -12.56 12.69 -5.47
CA TYR A 6 -13.55 11.69 -5.88
C TYR A 6 -13.84 10.66 -4.80
N PHE A 7 -12.80 10.21 -4.07
CA PHE A 7 -12.98 9.27 -2.96
C PHE A 7 -13.80 9.90 -1.83
N ALA A 8 -13.51 11.14 -1.44
CA ALA A 8 -14.25 11.86 -0.42
C ALA A 8 -15.72 12.06 -0.84
N ASP A 9 -15.99 12.46 -2.09
CA ASP A 9 -17.35 12.68 -2.60
C ASP A 9 -18.17 11.37 -2.64
N TYR A 10 -17.58 10.25 -3.11
CA TYR A 10 -18.26 8.96 -3.10
C TYR A 10 -18.45 8.40 -1.68
N TYR A 11 -17.56 8.71 -0.75
CA TYR A 11 -17.71 8.35 0.65
C TYR A 11 -18.87 9.13 1.30
N ASP A 12 -18.93 10.44 1.09
CA ASP A 12 -20.00 11.30 1.62
C ASP A 12 -21.37 10.96 1.03
N ARG A 13 -21.43 10.58 -0.25
CA ARG A 13 -22.66 10.09 -0.90
C ARG A 13 -23.06 8.68 -0.47
N GLY A 14 -22.18 7.94 0.20
CA GLY A 14 -22.40 6.57 0.65
C GLY A 14 -22.46 5.53 -0.47
N GLU A 15 -21.91 5.82 -1.66
CA GLU A 15 -21.88 4.93 -2.82
C GLU A 15 -20.74 3.90 -2.73
N LYS A 16 -20.82 3.00 -1.73
CA LYS A 16 -19.78 2.01 -1.41
C LYS A 16 -19.35 1.16 -2.61
N ARG A 17 -20.28 0.83 -3.51
CA ARG A 17 -20.00 -0.01 -4.68
C ARG A 17 -19.10 0.71 -5.69
N LYS A 18 -19.31 2.01 -5.89
CA LYS A 18 -18.47 2.82 -6.78
C LYS A 18 -17.10 3.08 -6.14
N LEU A 19 -17.08 3.34 -4.84
CA LEU A 19 -15.85 3.50 -4.06
C LEU A 19 -14.99 2.24 -4.14
N MET A 20 -15.56 1.05 -3.94
CA MET A 20 -14.85 -0.22 -4.05
C MET A 20 -14.37 -0.49 -5.49
N GLY A 21 -15.18 -0.15 -6.50
CA GLY A 21 -14.78 -0.26 -7.91
C GLY A 21 -13.61 0.66 -8.26
N LEU A 22 -13.60 1.88 -7.73
CA LEU A 22 -12.50 2.82 -7.94
C LEU A 22 -11.22 2.33 -7.23
N LEU A 23 -11.34 1.85 -5.99
CA LEU A 23 -10.23 1.26 -5.24
C LEU A 23 -9.62 0.08 -5.99
N LEU A 24 -10.44 -0.84 -6.51
CA LEU A 24 -9.97 -1.99 -7.28
C LEU A 24 -9.27 -1.56 -8.58
N ARG A 25 -9.79 -0.52 -9.26
CA ARG A 25 -9.18 0.02 -10.48
C ARG A 25 -7.82 0.64 -10.21
N VAL A 26 -7.68 1.42 -9.14
CA VAL A 26 -6.40 2.03 -8.76
C VAL A 26 -5.40 0.97 -8.31
N THR A 27 -5.83 0.00 -7.49
CA THR A 27 -4.98 -1.14 -7.09
C THR A 27 -4.51 -1.94 -8.30
N GLY A 28 -5.42 -2.22 -9.25
CA GLY A 28 -5.08 -2.88 -10.51
C GLY A 28 -4.10 -2.07 -11.37
N GLY A 29 -4.25 -0.75 -11.39
CA GLY A 29 -3.32 0.15 -12.09
C GLY A 29 -1.92 0.13 -11.47
N ILE A 30 -1.80 0.19 -10.15
CA ILE A 30 -0.51 0.09 -9.44
C ILE A 30 0.14 -1.27 -9.72
N ALA A 31 -0.63 -2.36 -9.65
CA ALA A 31 -0.13 -3.70 -9.93
C ALA A 31 0.36 -3.84 -11.38
N LEU A 32 -0.40 -3.32 -12.35
CA LEU A 32 -0.03 -3.35 -13.77
C LEU A 32 1.29 -2.60 -14.01
N VAL A 33 1.41 -1.37 -13.52
CA VAL A 33 2.63 -0.56 -13.65
C VAL A 33 3.81 -1.27 -12.99
N GLY A 34 3.60 -1.84 -11.81
CA GLY A 34 4.64 -2.58 -11.10
C GLY A 34 5.12 -3.81 -11.86
N ILE A 35 4.20 -4.59 -12.46
CA ILE A 35 4.57 -5.75 -13.29
C ILE A 35 5.35 -5.30 -14.52
N VAL A 36 4.93 -4.24 -15.21
CA VAL A 36 5.64 -3.70 -16.36
C VAL A 36 7.05 -3.25 -15.95
N CYS A 37 7.19 -2.52 -14.85
CA CYS A 37 8.49 -2.11 -14.33
C CYS A 37 9.37 -3.31 -13.95
N ALA A 38 8.79 -4.35 -13.35
CA ALA A 38 9.53 -5.56 -12.99
C ALA A 38 10.08 -6.27 -14.24
N VAL A 39 9.25 -6.45 -15.27
CA VAL A 39 9.67 -7.06 -16.54
C VAL A 39 10.74 -6.23 -17.23
N LEU A 40 10.58 -4.91 -17.28
CA LEU A 40 11.59 -4.02 -17.89
C LEU A 40 12.93 -4.08 -17.14
N LEU A 41 12.90 -4.11 -15.81
CA LEU A 41 14.13 -4.21 -15.02
C LEU A 41 14.76 -5.60 -15.05
N GLU A 42 13.98 -6.65 -15.24
CA GLU A 42 14.54 -8.00 -15.45
C GLU A 42 15.25 -8.10 -16.80
N LEU A 43 14.67 -7.48 -17.87
CA LEU A 43 15.26 -7.48 -19.20
C LEU A 43 16.46 -6.51 -19.34
N PHE A 44 16.39 -5.35 -18.73
CA PHE A 44 17.36 -4.27 -18.92
C PHE A 44 18.16 -3.94 -17.66
N GLY A 45 17.84 -4.55 -16.51
CA GLY A 45 18.46 -4.21 -15.22
C GLY A 45 19.96 -4.45 -15.19
N ALA A 46 20.43 -5.58 -15.72
CA ALA A 46 21.86 -5.87 -15.77
C ALA A 46 22.62 -4.87 -16.67
N PRO A 47 22.23 -4.63 -17.94
CA PRO A 47 22.90 -3.65 -18.78
C PRO A 47 22.77 -2.21 -18.27
N LEU A 48 21.66 -1.85 -17.62
CA LEU A 48 21.52 -0.56 -16.97
C LEU A 48 22.49 -0.36 -15.80
N LEU A 49 22.64 -1.38 -14.96
CA LEU A 49 23.61 -1.35 -13.86
C LEU A 49 25.04 -1.22 -14.36
N GLU A 50 25.40 -1.96 -15.41
CA GLU A 50 26.74 -1.87 -16.04
C GLU A 50 26.98 -0.50 -16.69
N LEU A 51 25.96 0.15 -17.23
CA LEU A 51 26.04 1.47 -17.84
C LEU A 51 26.28 2.58 -16.79
N PHE A 52 25.61 2.50 -15.64
CA PHE A 52 25.67 3.53 -14.60
C PHE A 52 26.79 3.30 -13.59
N PHE A 53 27.18 2.06 -13.36
CA PHE A 53 28.18 1.66 -12.39
C PHE A 53 29.28 0.86 -13.09
N ALA A 54 30.48 1.42 -13.18
CA ALA A 54 31.60 0.76 -13.84
C ALA A 54 31.95 -0.62 -13.19
N ASN A 55 31.97 -1.67 -14.01
CA ASN A 55 32.47 -3.03 -13.77
C ASN A 55 31.96 -3.86 -12.58
N ASN A 56 31.45 -5.06 -12.89
CA ASN A 56 31.09 -6.16 -11.99
C ASN A 56 29.86 -6.00 -11.08
N ILE A 57 29.00 -5.01 -11.28
CA ILE A 57 27.77 -4.85 -10.49
C ILE A 57 26.63 -5.72 -11.03
N GLY A 58 26.72 -6.24 -12.25
CA GLY A 58 25.72 -7.16 -12.83
C GLY A 58 25.45 -8.39 -11.96
N GLN A 59 26.44 -8.85 -11.17
CA GLN A 59 26.25 -9.93 -10.19
C GLN A 59 25.23 -9.63 -9.09
N TYR A 60 24.91 -8.36 -8.84
CA TYR A 60 23.92 -7.92 -7.85
C TYR A 60 22.52 -7.66 -8.45
N ALA A 61 22.32 -7.95 -9.74
CA ALA A 61 21.02 -7.77 -10.40
C ALA A 61 19.87 -8.54 -9.70
N TYR A 62 20.18 -9.64 -9.00
CA TYR A 62 19.20 -10.39 -8.22
C TYR A 62 18.57 -9.59 -7.06
N LEU A 63 19.21 -8.49 -6.61
CA LEU A 63 18.68 -7.60 -5.58
C LEU A 63 17.57 -6.69 -6.13
N LEU A 64 17.50 -6.49 -7.44
CA LEU A 64 16.51 -5.61 -8.07
C LEU A 64 15.08 -6.14 -7.88
N VAL A 65 14.89 -7.45 -7.98
CA VAL A 65 13.56 -8.06 -7.85
C VAL A 65 12.91 -7.77 -6.50
N PRO A 66 13.53 -8.06 -5.34
CA PRO A 66 12.95 -7.72 -4.04
C PRO A 66 12.80 -6.21 -3.82
N MET A 67 13.67 -5.38 -4.41
CA MET A 67 13.50 -3.91 -4.36
C MET A 67 12.25 -3.45 -5.09
N ILE A 68 11.95 -4.00 -6.29
CA ILE A 68 10.75 -3.66 -7.05
C ILE A 68 9.50 -4.08 -6.28
N VAL A 69 9.49 -5.30 -5.74
CA VAL A 69 8.36 -5.78 -4.93
C VAL A 69 8.12 -4.87 -3.74
N SER A 70 9.19 -4.48 -3.04
CA SER A 70 9.12 -3.52 -1.93
C SER A 70 8.55 -2.18 -2.38
N ALA A 71 9.00 -1.63 -3.51
CA ALA A 71 8.52 -0.36 -4.07
C ALA A 71 7.04 -0.42 -4.44
N MET A 72 6.56 -1.52 -5.03
CA MET A 72 5.15 -1.72 -5.35
C MET A 72 4.27 -1.72 -4.10
N ILE A 73 4.69 -2.45 -3.06
CA ILE A 73 3.95 -2.50 -1.79
C ILE A 73 3.96 -1.11 -1.14
N THR A 74 5.07 -0.40 -1.18
CA THR A 74 5.19 0.97 -0.67
C THR A 74 4.24 1.92 -1.39
N ALA A 75 4.17 1.87 -2.72
CA ALA A 75 3.23 2.69 -3.49
C ALA A 75 1.77 2.41 -3.11
N TYR A 76 1.43 1.14 -2.87
CA TYR A 76 0.11 0.76 -2.41
C TYR A 76 -0.20 1.27 -0.99
N VAL A 77 0.77 1.22 -0.07
CA VAL A 77 0.62 1.77 1.28
C VAL A 77 0.41 3.28 1.26
N TRP A 78 1.13 4.01 0.42
CA TRP A 78 0.93 5.44 0.24
C TRP A 78 -0.47 5.76 -0.26
N PHE A 79 -0.97 4.98 -1.23
CA PHE A 79 -2.33 5.10 -1.70
C PHE A 79 -3.37 4.85 -0.58
N LEU A 80 -3.17 3.82 0.26
CA LEU A 80 -4.04 3.56 1.41
C LEU A 80 -3.99 4.68 2.46
N ASN A 81 -2.81 5.27 2.67
CA ASN A 81 -2.64 6.43 3.55
C ASN A 81 -3.47 7.63 3.07
N ASP A 82 -3.36 7.98 1.79
CA ASP A 82 -4.15 9.06 1.18
C ASP A 82 -5.66 8.77 1.27
N LEU A 83 -6.04 7.51 1.12
CA LEU A 83 -7.44 7.09 1.24
C LEU A 83 -7.98 7.26 2.67
N LEU A 84 -7.20 6.89 3.70
CA LEU A 84 -7.56 7.07 5.11
C LEU A 84 -7.69 8.57 5.47
N ILE A 85 -6.83 9.41 4.91
CA ILE A 85 -6.91 10.87 5.06
C ILE A 85 -8.20 11.39 4.40
N ALA A 86 -8.57 10.89 3.22
CA ALA A 86 -9.78 11.29 2.51
C ALA A 86 -11.06 10.96 3.31
N VAL A 87 -11.11 9.82 3.99
CA VAL A 87 -12.23 9.43 4.87
C VAL A 87 -12.10 9.96 6.30
N ARG A 88 -11.10 10.81 6.59
CA ARG A 88 -10.83 11.45 7.89
C ARG A 88 -10.61 10.46 9.03
N ASP A 89 -10.13 9.25 8.75
CA ASP A 89 -9.76 8.26 9.77
C ASP A 89 -8.31 8.44 10.22
N PHE A 90 -8.07 9.46 11.04
CA PHE A 90 -6.73 9.75 11.58
C PHE A 90 -6.20 8.65 12.51
N ARG A 91 -7.09 7.90 13.18
CA ARG A 91 -6.68 6.80 14.07
C ARG A 91 -6.15 5.63 13.25
N GLY A 92 -6.84 5.25 12.19
CA GLY A 92 -6.39 4.22 11.26
C GLY A 92 -5.06 4.58 10.61
N ASN A 93 -4.88 5.84 10.24
CA ASN A 93 -3.63 6.34 9.68
C ASN A 93 -2.46 6.30 10.69
N LEU A 94 -2.70 6.71 11.94
CA LEU A 94 -1.69 6.64 13.00
C LEU A 94 -1.24 5.19 13.29
N ILE A 95 -2.19 4.27 13.44
CA ILE A 95 -1.92 2.85 13.64
C ILE A 95 -1.13 2.29 12.44
N GLY A 96 -1.57 2.62 11.23
CA GLY A 96 -0.90 2.22 10.00
C GLY A 96 0.52 2.73 9.84
N SER A 97 0.88 3.82 10.52
CA SER A 97 2.24 4.37 10.53
C SER A 97 3.12 3.75 11.63
N ILE A 98 2.54 3.43 12.78
CA ILE A 98 3.28 2.84 13.92
C ILE A 98 3.56 1.35 13.69
N VAL A 99 2.59 0.59 13.18
CA VAL A 99 2.72 -0.85 12.97
C VAL A 99 3.93 -1.22 12.10
N PRO A 100 4.15 -0.62 10.90
CA PRO A 100 5.31 -0.95 10.08
C PRO A 100 6.64 -0.59 10.75
N LEU A 101 6.68 0.47 11.56
CA LEU A 101 7.88 0.85 12.31
C LEU A 101 8.24 -0.24 13.33
N VAL A 102 7.28 -0.73 14.10
CA VAL A 102 7.50 -1.80 15.09
C VAL A 102 7.94 -3.09 14.39
N VAL A 103 7.27 -3.47 13.29
CA VAL A 103 7.62 -4.66 12.52
C VAL A 103 9.01 -4.54 11.90
N ALA A 104 9.36 -3.36 11.35
CA ALA A 104 10.69 -3.12 10.79
C ALA A 104 11.78 -3.29 11.85
N LEU A 105 11.61 -2.70 13.03
CA LEU A 105 12.57 -2.84 14.13
C LEU A 105 12.71 -4.28 14.63
N ALA A 106 11.60 -5.02 14.70
CA ALA A 106 11.61 -6.42 15.15
C ALA A 106 12.23 -7.36 14.10
N CYS A 107 11.99 -7.13 12.81
CA CYS A 107 12.42 -8.02 11.73
C CYS A 107 13.81 -7.68 11.18
N MET A 108 14.30 -6.45 11.38
CA MET A 108 15.56 -5.99 10.80
C MET A 108 16.75 -6.90 11.19
N VAL A 109 16.91 -7.15 12.48
CA VAL A 109 18.06 -7.93 12.98
C VAL A 109 18.02 -9.38 12.48
N PRO A 110 16.93 -10.17 12.67
CA PRO A 110 16.91 -11.56 12.24
C PRO A 110 16.99 -11.70 10.70
N PHE A 111 16.35 -10.82 9.93
CA PHE A 111 16.34 -10.94 8.47
C PHE A 111 17.71 -10.59 7.86
N VAL A 112 18.40 -9.59 8.39
CA VAL A 112 19.76 -9.28 7.93
C VAL A 112 20.73 -10.39 8.29
N GLN A 113 20.60 -11.02 9.46
CA GLN A 113 21.46 -12.16 9.85
C GLN A 113 21.22 -13.39 8.98
N TRP A 114 19.99 -13.67 8.55
CA TRP A 114 19.67 -14.88 7.77
C TRP A 114 19.86 -14.71 6.26
N TRP A 115 19.55 -13.53 5.71
CA TRP A 115 19.56 -13.27 4.26
C TRP A 115 20.55 -12.19 3.82
N GLY A 116 21.39 -11.70 4.73
CA GLY A 116 22.40 -10.69 4.38
C GLY A 116 21.79 -9.44 3.76
N MET A 117 22.29 -9.02 2.61
CA MET A 117 21.83 -7.80 1.91
C MET A 117 20.35 -7.87 1.50
N ASN A 118 19.84 -9.05 1.13
CA ASN A 118 18.42 -9.24 0.84
C ASN A 118 17.52 -9.07 2.07
N GLY A 119 18.06 -9.27 3.27
CA GLY A 119 17.32 -9.11 4.52
C GLY A 119 16.72 -7.72 4.71
N VAL A 120 17.37 -6.68 4.20
CA VAL A 120 16.86 -5.31 4.24
C VAL A 120 15.59 -5.18 3.39
N SER A 121 15.61 -5.71 2.16
CA SER A 121 14.44 -5.70 1.28
C SER A 121 13.29 -6.54 1.84
N PHE A 122 13.57 -7.69 2.42
CA PHE A 122 12.56 -8.52 3.08
C PHE A 122 11.98 -7.86 4.32
N THR A 123 12.78 -7.14 5.10
CA THR A 123 12.29 -6.33 6.23
C THR A 123 11.34 -5.23 5.74
N ALA A 124 11.69 -4.54 4.66
CA ALA A 124 10.84 -3.53 4.06
C ALA A 124 9.51 -4.15 3.56
N ILE A 125 9.55 -5.27 2.84
CA ILE A 125 8.37 -5.99 2.39
C ILE A 125 7.47 -6.38 3.57
N ALA A 126 8.02 -6.98 4.62
CA ALA A 126 7.27 -7.41 5.79
C ALA A 126 6.61 -6.22 6.51
N SER A 127 7.35 -5.12 6.71
CA SER A 127 6.82 -3.93 7.38
C SER A 127 5.73 -3.23 6.57
N TYR A 128 5.91 -3.08 5.27
CA TYR A 128 4.89 -2.47 4.41
C TYR A 128 3.67 -3.38 4.18
N LEU A 129 3.83 -4.69 4.17
CA LEU A 129 2.69 -5.61 4.21
C LEU A 129 1.88 -5.46 5.49
N ALA A 130 2.54 -5.36 6.64
CA ALA A 130 1.87 -5.11 7.91
C ALA A 130 1.15 -3.75 7.90
N ALA A 131 1.74 -2.70 7.30
CA ALA A 131 1.09 -1.42 7.08
C ALA A 131 -0.16 -1.56 6.19
N ALA A 132 -0.05 -2.24 5.06
CA ALA A 132 -1.17 -2.44 4.13
C ALA A 132 -2.34 -3.19 4.80
N VAL A 133 -2.05 -4.21 5.59
CA VAL A 133 -3.07 -4.97 6.34
C VAL A 133 -3.72 -4.10 7.40
N SER A 134 -2.95 -3.37 8.22
CA SER A 134 -3.49 -2.52 9.29
C SER A 134 -4.31 -1.35 8.75
N MET A 135 -3.83 -0.67 7.71
CA MET A 135 -4.55 0.42 7.05
C MET A 135 -5.80 -0.08 6.32
N GLY A 136 -5.70 -1.21 5.62
CA GLY A 136 -6.83 -1.84 4.93
C GLY A 136 -7.93 -2.27 5.92
N ALA A 137 -7.56 -2.87 7.04
CA ALA A 137 -8.50 -3.24 8.10
C ALA A 137 -9.20 -2.01 8.71
N SER A 138 -8.46 -0.95 8.99
CA SER A 138 -9.00 0.32 9.49
C SER A 138 -9.99 0.94 8.49
N PHE A 139 -9.64 0.97 7.21
CA PHE A 139 -10.52 1.46 6.17
C PHE A 139 -11.83 0.65 6.05
N LEU A 140 -11.75 -0.68 6.07
CA LEU A 140 -12.93 -1.55 6.03
C LEU A 140 -13.80 -1.38 7.29
N ALA A 141 -13.19 -1.21 8.46
CA ALA A 141 -13.93 -0.92 9.70
C ALA A 141 -14.66 0.43 9.64
N CYS A 142 -14.01 1.46 9.09
CA CYS A 142 -14.62 2.78 8.87
C CYS A 142 -15.83 2.70 7.92
N LEU A 143 -15.71 1.97 6.80
CA LEU A 143 -16.82 1.75 5.86
C LEU A 143 -18.00 1.01 6.50
N LYS A 144 -17.72 0.03 7.36
CA LYS A 144 -18.75 -0.72 8.08
C LYS A 144 -19.50 0.16 9.06
N LYS A 145 -18.77 0.99 9.82
CA LYS A 145 -19.35 1.92 10.81
C LYS A 145 -20.22 2.98 10.15
N SER A 146 -19.78 3.60 9.07
CA SER A 146 -20.56 4.59 8.30
C SER A 146 -21.87 4.01 7.75
N GLY A 147 -21.89 2.73 7.36
CA GLY A 147 -23.12 2.07 6.91
C GLY A 147 -24.10 1.74 8.03
N ALA A 148 -23.64 1.53 9.25
CA ALA A 148 -24.52 1.24 10.39
C ALA A 148 -25.24 2.51 10.87
N VAL A 149 -24.54 3.63 10.92
CA VAL A 149 -25.13 4.94 11.33
C VAL A 149 -26.25 5.34 10.35
N ARG A 150 -26.01 5.25 9.04
CA ARG A 150 -27.00 5.64 8.02
C ARG A 150 -28.25 4.75 8.01
N ASN A 151 -28.13 3.47 8.34
CA ASN A 151 -29.29 2.59 8.48
C ASN A 151 -30.12 2.92 9.73
N ALA A 152 -29.50 3.38 10.81
CA ALA A 152 -30.18 3.83 12.01
C ALA A 152 -31.02 5.10 11.74
N ASP A 153 -30.44 6.09 11.05
CA ASP A 153 -31.09 7.33 10.70
C ASP A 153 -32.29 7.14 9.71
N SER A 154 -32.18 6.13 8.83
CA SER A 154 -33.28 5.82 7.89
C SER A 154 -34.48 5.14 8.56
N VAL A 155 -34.28 4.45 9.67
CA VAL A 155 -35.35 3.80 10.46
C VAL A 155 -36.08 4.84 11.31
N ASP A 156 -35.35 5.80 11.87
CA ASP A 156 -35.93 6.85 12.73
C ASP A 156 -36.73 7.91 11.90
N GLY A 157 -36.28 8.21 10.68
CA GLY A 157 -36.95 9.12 9.76
C GLY A 157 -38.25 8.57 9.12
N SER A 158 -38.52 7.26 9.26
CA SER A 158 -39.75 6.62 8.77
C SER A 158 -40.89 6.59 9.83
N ALA A 159 -40.59 7.04 11.06
CA ALA A 159 -41.53 7.02 12.18
C ALA A 159 -42.22 8.37 12.47
N LEU A 160 -41.95 9.42 11.67
CA LEU A 160 -42.58 10.74 11.71
C LEU A 160 -43.45 10.94 10.47
#